data_6c66d34726c514f67a5cd4f4786388f7
#
_entry.id   6c66d34726c514f67a5cd4f4786388f7
#
_cell.length_a   1.000
_cell.length_b   1.000
_cell.length_c   1.000
_cell.angle_alpha   90.00
_cell.angle_beta   90.00
_cell.angle_gamma   90.00
#
_symmetry.space_group_name_H-M   'P 1'
#
loop_
_entity.id
_entity.type
_entity.pdbx_description
1 polymer ?
#
loop_
_entity_poly.entity_id
_entity_poly.type
_entity_poly.pdbx_seq_one_letter_code
_entity_poly.pdbx_strand_id
1 'polypeptide(L)'
;IKDVKTMTVTTPDKTYVFNLTSVVDEDNENSFTTTITYEGKELDEEIFKDYYQNMISVSTDEETTEQPTGDPIFSVKYEYADTSRTPDVVEFYDAGSRRVFIVFNGKCDSLTVSTYVDKMVQDSEKVVNGEEITAVI
;
A
#
# COMPACT_ATOMS: atom_id res chain seq x y z
N ILE A 1 -9.66 -3.88 -1.56
CA ILE A 1 -8.99 -5.04 -0.94
C ILE A 1 -9.53 -6.38 -1.44
N LYS A 2 -10.82 -6.46 -1.67
CA LYS A 2 -11.48 -7.69 -2.12
C LYS A 2 -10.90 -8.27 -3.41
N ASP A 3 -10.51 -7.42 -4.35
CA ASP A 3 -10.01 -7.82 -5.65
C ASP A 3 -8.49 -8.04 -5.70
N VAL A 4 -7.79 -7.67 -4.64
CA VAL A 4 -6.33 -7.79 -4.58
C VAL A 4 -5.93 -9.20 -4.15
N LYS A 5 -5.06 -9.83 -4.93
CA LYS A 5 -4.50 -11.15 -4.66
C LYS A 5 -3.14 -11.03 -3.95
N THR A 6 -2.29 -10.14 -4.42
CA THR A 6 -0.95 -9.95 -3.87
C THR A 6 -0.65 -8.46 -3.77
N MET A 7 -0.14 -8.06 -2.62
CA MET A 7 0.31 -6.69 -2.39
C MET A 7 1.79 -6.74 -2.01
N THR A 8 2.64 -6.15 -2.85
CA THR A 8 4.08 -6.11 -2.62
C THR A 8 4.47 -4.71 -2.20
N VAL A 9 5.02 -4.58 -1.00
CA VAL A 9 5.46 -3.30 -0.44
C VAL A 9 6.98 -3.32 -0.34
N THR A 10 7.63 -2.36 -0.97
CA THR A 10 9.09 -2.24 -0.95
C THR A 10 9.48 -0.98 -0.18
N THR A 11 10.25 -1.18 0.89
CA THR A 11 10.84 -0.10 1.68
C THR A 11 12.34 -0.05 1.41
N PRO A 12 13.07 0.97 1.90
CA PRO A 12 14.53 1.00 1.71
C PRO A 12 15.27 -0.21 2.30
N ASP A 13 14.69 -0.82 3.34
CA ASP A 13 15.35 -1.91 4.08
C ASP A 13 14.79 -3.30 3.77
N LYS A 14 13.55 -3.40 3.25
CA LYS A 14 12.87 -4.68 3.16
C LYS A 14 11.76 -4.68 2.13
N THR A 15 11.47 -5.86 1.58
CA THR A 15 10.31 -6.09 0.71
C THR A 15 9.33 -7.00 1.44
N TYR A 16 8.07 -6.59 1.49
CA TYR A 16 6.97 -7.36 2.10
C TYR A 16 6.05 -7.85 1.00
N VAL A 17 5.79 -9.15 0.96
CA VAL A 17 4.83 -9.73 0.02
C VAL A 17 3.66 -10.30 0.81
N PHE A 18 2.50 -9.67 0.66
CA PHE A 18 1.26 -10.09 1.31
C PHE A 18 0.39 -10.84 0.31
N ASN A 19 -0.05 -12.03 0.68
CA ASN A 19 -0.98 -12.81 -0.12
C ASN A 19 -2.37 -12.71 0.49
N LEU A 20 -3.35 -12.33 -0.31
CA LEU A 20 -4.71 -12.08 0.13
C LEU A 20 -5.68 -13.03 -0.56
N THR A 21 -6.60 -13.60 0.22
CA THR A 21 -7.70 -14.39 -0.28
C THR A 21 -8.98 -13.86 0.32
N SER A 22 -9.91 -13.41 -0.52
CA SER A 22 -11.19 -12.88 -0.07
C SER A 22 -12.32 -13.82 -0.46
N VAL A 23 -13.20 -14.13 0.49
CA VAL A 23 -14.35 -15.01 0.31
C VAL A 23 -15.61 -14.24 0.69
N VAL A 24 -16.58 -14.21 -0.23
CA VAL A 24 -17.87 -13.55 0.00
C VAL A 24 -18.71 -14.41 0.97
N ASP A 25 -19.36 -13.77 1.92
CA ASP A 25 -20.25 -14.46 2.86
C ASP A 25 -21.46 -15.08 2.16
N GLU A 26 -21.81 -16.31 2.53
CA GLU A 26 -22.97 -17.00 1.98
C GLU A 26 -24.29 -16.31 2.33
N ASP A 27 -24.37 -15.71 3.51
CA ASP A 27 -25.57 -15.04 4.02
C ASP A 27 -25.71 -13.59 3.60
N ASN A 28 -24.62 -12.96 3.13
CA ASN A 28 -24.63 -11.55 2.77
C ASN A 28 -23.59 -11.29 1.66
N GLU A 29 -24.07 -11.12 0.43
CA GLU A 29 -23.23 -10.86 -0.76
C GLU A 29 -22.41 -9.57 -0.66
N ASN A 30 -22.81 -8.64 0.24
CA ASN A 30 -22.08 -7.37 0.44
C ASN A 30 -20.97 -7.48 1.48
N SER A 31 -20.85 -8.63 2.14
CA SER A 31 -19.81 -8.88 3.13
C SER A 31 -18.83 -9.94 2.63
N PHE A 32 -17.57 -9.77 3.00
CA PHE A 32 -16.53 -10.74 2.67
C PHE A 32 -15.49 -10.81 3.79
N THR A 33 -14.79 -11.94 3.85
CA THR A 33 -13.67 -12.15 4.77
C THR A 33 -12.40 -12.26 3.97
N THR A 34 -11.38 -11.54 4.38
CA THR A 34 -10.06 -11.58 3.74
C THR A 34 -9.06 -12.24 4.67
N THR A 35 -8.36 -13.24 4.14
CA THR A 35 -7.24 -13.90 4.83
C THR A 35 -5.95 -13.36 4.23
N ILE A 36 -5.06 -12.86 5.08
CA ILE A 36 -3.79 -12.29 4.67
C ILE A 36 -2.67 -13.15 5.24
N THR A 37 -1.73 -13.59 4.38
CA THR A 37 -0.56 -14.32 4.82
C THR A 37 0.71 -13.59 4.42
N TYR A 38 1.71 -13.65 5.30
CA TYR A 38 3.04 -13.10 5.10
C TYR A 38 4.06 -14.14 5.56
N GLU A 39 4.89 -14.59 4.64
CA GLU A 39 5.89 -15.64 4.90
C GLU A 39 5.29 -16.89 5.54
N GLY A 40 4.08 -17.27 5.10
CA GLY A 40 3.36 -18.44 5.60
C GLY A 40 2.60 -18.22 6.91
N LYS A 41 2.65 -17.02 7.48
CA LYS A 41 1.96 -16.67 8.72
C LYS A 41 0.71 -15.85 8.41
N GLU A 42 -0.42 -16.24 9.00
CA GLU A 42 -1.65 -15.48 8.88
C GLU A 42 -1.60 -14.21 9.73
N LEU A 43 -1.96 -13.07 9.15
CA LEU A 43 -1.98 -11.78 9.83
C LEU A 43 -3.40 -11.43 10.29
N ASP A 44 -3.50 -10.49 11.25
CA ASP A 44 -4.77 -9.99 11.74
C ASP A 44 -5.50 -9.20 10.64
N GLU A 45 -6.72 -9.60 10.32
CA GLU A 45 -7.53 -8.99 9.26
C GLU A 45 -7.84 -7.51 9.54
N GLU A 46 -8.23 -7.18 10.76
CA GLU A 46 -8.60 -5.80 11.11
C GLU A 46 -7.40 -4.85 11.04
N ILE A 47 -6.26 -5.30 11.56
CA ILE A 47 -5.01 -4.51 11.50
C ILE A 47 -4.59 -4.32 10.05
N PHE A 48 -4.66 -5.37 9.23
CA PHE A 48 -4.31 -5.27 7.82
C PHE A 48 -5.26 -4.34 7.05
N LYS A 49 -6.55 -4.36 7.37
CA LYS A 49 -7.52 -3.44 6.75
C LYS A 49 -7.18 -1.98 7.06
N ASP A 50 -6.77 -1.68 8.28
CA ASP A 50 -6.34 -0.33 8.65
C ASP A 50 -5.08 0.08 7.88
N TYR A 51 -4.13 -0.84 7.77
CA TYR A 51 -2.92 -0.64 6.98
C TYR A 51 -3.24 -0.38 5.51
N TYR A 52 -4.09 -1.21 4.91
CA TYR A 52 -4.52 -1.08 3.52
C TYR A 52 -5.24 0.25 3.30
N GLN A 53 -6.14 0.62 4.21
CA GLN A 53 -6.89 1.88 4.13
C GLN A 53 -5.94 3.09 4.15
N ASN A 54 -4.93 3.06 5.00
CA ASN A 54 -3.91 4.12 5.02
C ASN A 54 -3.15 4.19 3.71
N MET A 55 -2.86 3.05 3.11
CA MET A 55 -2.11 2.97 1.86
C MET A 55 -2.86 3.60 0.69
N ILE A 56 -4.18 3.39 0.61
CA ILE A 56 -5.00 3.95 -0.46
C ILE A 56 -5.51 5.36 -0.16
N SER A 57 -5.28 5.87 1.05
CA SER A 57 -5.75 7.19 1.50
C SER A 57 -4.68 8.27 1.39
N VAL A 58 -3.67 8.07 0.56
CA VAL A 58 -2.63 9.08 0.35
C VAL A 58 -3.25 10.37 -0.18
N SER A 59 -2.94 11.49 0.48
CA SER A 59 -3.45 12.80 0.11
C SER A 59 -2.43 13.56 -0.72
N THR A 60 -2.88 14.14 -1.83
CA THR A 60 -2.06 15.05 -2.63
C THR A 60 -1.90 16.37 -1.88
N ASP A 61 -0.66 16.78 -1.62
CA ASP A 61 -0.35 18.04 -0.98
C ASP A 61 -0.18 19.16 -2.01
N GLU A 62 0.36 18.83 -3.18
CA GLU A 62 0.71 19.80 -4.20
C GLU A 62 0.75 19.11 -5.58
N GLU A 63 0.43 19.87 -6.63
CA GLU A 63 0.60 19.41 -8.01
C GLU A 63 2.01 19.78 -8.50
N THR A 64 2.55 19.00 -9.43
CA THR A 64 3.87 19.25 -10.00
C THR A 64 3.95 18.82 -11.45
N THR A 65 4.83 19.49 -12.21
CA THR A 65 5.22 19.09 -13.56
C THR A 65 6.64 18.49 -13.57
N GLU A 66 7.33 18.52 -12.43
CA GLU A 66 8.65 17.95 -12.29
C GLU A 66 8.56 16.42 -12.29
N GLN A 67 9.61 15.77 -12.75
CA GLN A 67 9.68 14.31 -12.80
C GLN A 67 10.75 13.81 -11.85
N PRO A 68 10.49 12.69 -11.14
CA PRO A 68 11.47 12.13 -10.22
C PRO A 68 12.67 11.55 -10.95
N THR A 69 13.79 11.48 -10.24
CA THR A 69 15.01 10.86 -10.72
C THR A 69 15.52 9.88 -9.66
N GLY A 70 16.31 8.90 -10.08
CA GLY A 70 16.86 7.89 -9.18
C GLY A 70 15.86 6.78 -8.87
N ASP A 71 16.04 6.15 -7.71
CA ASP A 71 15.21 5.01 -7.28
C ASP A 71 14.10 5.47 -6.33
N PRO A 72 12.94 4.78 -6.32
CA PRO A 72 11.90 5.10 -5.36
C PRO A 72 12.34 4.80 -3.93
N ILE A 73 11.86 5.59 -2.98
CA ILE A 73 12.11 5.37 -1.55
C ILE A 73 11.06 4.46 -0.93
N PHE A 74 9.93 4.27 -1.62
CA PHE A 74 8.85 3.41 -1.16
C PHE A 74 7.98 3.07 -2.35
N SER A 75 7.49 1.83 -2.43
CA SER A 75 6.58 1.44 -3.52
C SER A 75 5.60 0.38 -3.06
N VAL A 76 4.43 0.36 -3.71
CA VAL A 76 3.39 -0.64 -3.49
C VAL A 76 2.91 -1.13 -4.84
N LYS A 77 2.91 -2.44 -5.03
CA LYS A 77 2.36 -3.09 -6.23
C LYS A 77 1.14 -3.90 -5.83
N TYR A 78 0.03 -3.66 -6.51
CA TYR A 78 -1.22 -4.39 -6.32
C TYR A 78 -1.45 -5.32 -7.49
N GLU A 79 -1.42 -6.63 -7.24
CA GLU A 79 -1.77 -7.64 -8.23
C GLU A 79 -3.16 -8.18 -7.90
N TYR A 80 -3.98 -8.34 -8.93
CA TYR A 80 -5.39 -8.66 -8.75
C TYR A 80 -5.68 -10.13 -8.99
N ALA A 81 -6.75 -10.63 -8.36
CA ALA A 81 -7.21 -12.01 -8.55
C ALA A 81 -7.64 -12.26 -10.01
N ASP A 82 -8.18 -11.23 -10.68
CA ASP A 82 -8.48 -11.27 -12.11
C ASP A 82 -7.17 -11.08 -12.89
N THR A 83 -6.68 -12.15 -13.49
CA THR A 83 -5.39 -12.16 -14.20
C THR A 83 -5.41 -11.33 -15.49
N SER A 84 -6.59 -10.97 -15.99
CA SER A 84 -6.72 -10.08 -17.15
C SER A 84 -6.51 -8.61 -16.78
N ARG A 85 -6.57 -8.29 -15.48
CA ARG A 85 -6.40 -6.93 -14.97
C ARG A 85 -4.92 -6.63 -14.75
N THR A 86 -4.44 -5.52 -15.33
CA THR A 86 -3.05 -5.07 -15.17
C THR A 86 -2.78 -4.66 -13.73
N PRO A 87 -1.65 -5.08 -13.14
CA PRO A 87 -1.27 -4.63 -11.79
C PRO A 87 -1.14 -3.10 -11.72
N ASP A 88 -1.48 -2.52 -10.58
CA ASP A 88 -1.25 -1.11 -10.29
C ASP A 88 -0.01 -0.94 -9.43
N VAL A 89 0.82 0.05 -9.75
CA VAL A 89 2.06 0.34 -9.03
C VAL A 89 2.07 1.79 -8.61
N VAL A 90 2.26 2.03 -7.31
CA VAL A 90 2.43 3.37 -6.76
C VAL A 90 3.84 3.47 -6.21
N GLU A 91 4.59 4.47 -6.67
CA GLU A 91 5.97 4.69 -6.24
C GLU A 91 6.10 6.09 -5.66
N PHE A 92 6.98 6.22 -4.67
CA PHE A 92 7.25 7.49 -4.01
C PHE A 92 8.75 7.76 -4.13
N TYR A 93 9.09 8.97 -4.60
CA TYR A 93 10.47 9.41 -4.79
C TYR A 93 10.73 10.65 -3.96
N ASP A 94 11.92 10.78 -3.41
CA ASP A 94 12.31 11.97 -2.66
C ASP A 94 12.28 13.20 -3.57
N ALA A 95 11.57 14.24 -3.15
CA ALA A 95 11.46 15.51 -3.87
C ALA A 95 12.17 16.66 -3.12
N GLY A 96 12.80 16.37 -1.98
CA GLY A 96 13.41 17.39 -1.12
C GLY A 96 12.38 18.18 -0.32
N SER A 97 12.84 19.00 0.60
CA SER A 97 11.98 19.88 1.41
C SER A 97 10.81 19.18 2.11
N ARG A 98 11.05 17.93 2.55
CA ARG A 98 10.04 17.10 3.22
C ARG A 98 8.84 16.76 2.32
N ARG A 99 9.07 16.68 1.01
CA ARG A 99 8.09 16.28 0.01
C ARG A 99 8.55 15.02 -0.70
N VAL A 100 7.59 14.28 -1.21
CA VAL A 100 7.84 13.12 -2.06
C VAL A 100 6.97 13.20 -3.31
N PHE A 101 7.51 12.77 -4.45
CA PHE A 101 6.73 12.59 -5.66
C PHE A 101 5.87 11.35 -5.54
N ILE A 102 4.62 11.44 -5.99
CA ILE A 102 3.73 10.28 -6.12
C ILE A 102 3.71 9.89 -7.59
N VAL A 103 4.10 8.65 -7.89
CA VAL A 103 4.08 8.12 -9.25
C VAL A 103 3.09 6.96 -9.30
N PHE A 104 2.02 7.13 -10.07
CA PHE A 104 1.01 6.10 -10.25
C PHE A 104 1.12 5.53 -11.67
N ASN A 105 1.48 4.24 -11.76
CA ASN A 105 1.68 3.53 -13.04
C ASN A 105 2.59 4.30 -14.02
N GLY A 106 3.68 4.85 -13.49
CA GLY A 106 4.67 5.58 -14.27
C GLY A 106 4.35 7.05 -14.52
N LYS A 107 3.21 7.55 -14.01
CA LYS A 107 2.81 8.93 -14.19
C LYS A 107 2.97 9.73 -12.89
N CYS A 108 3.68 10.83 -12.95
CA CYS A 108 3.91 11.74 -11.83
C CYS A 108 3.31 13.10 -12.12
N ASP A 109 2.34 13.52 -11.33
CA ASP A 109 1.73 14.84 -11.42
C ASP A 109 1.46 15.46 -10.04
N SER A 110 1.89 14.82 -8.96
CA SER A 110 1.58 15.28 -7.62
C SER A 110 2.67 14.95 -6.60
N LEU A 111 2.62 15.66 -5.48
CA LEU A 111 3.51 15.51 -4.34
C LEU A 111 2.69 15.30 -3.06
N THR A 112 3.28 14.64 -2.09
CA THR A 112 2.74 14.59 -0.74
C THR A 112 3.87 14.83 0.27
N VAL A 113 3.54 14.83 1.56
CA VAL A 113 4.53 15.04 2.62
C VAL A 113 5.31 13.76 2.90
N SER A 114 6.61 13.89 3.21
CA SER A 114 7.47 12.73 3.48
C SER A 114 7.05 11.96 4.73
N THR A 115 6.38 12.62 5.69
CA THR A 115 5.89 11.96 6.91
C THR A 115 4.87 10.85 6.60
N TYR A 116 4.15 10.95 5.49
CA TYR A 116 3.26 9.88 5.05
C TYR A 116 4.06 8.60 4.74
N VAL A 117 5.15 8.73 3.98
CA VAL A 117 6.01 7.59 3.63
C VAL A 117 6.64 7.00 4.89
N ASP A 118 7.13 7.84 5.79
CA ASP A 118 7.72 7.38 7.06
C ASP A 118 6.71 6.55 7.85
N LYS A 119 5.45 6.99 7.90
CA LYS A 119 4.38 6.26 8.57
C LYS A 119 4.12 4.91 7.88
N MET A 120 4.08 4.87 6.55
CA MET A 120 3.82 3.63 5.82
C MET A 120 4.95 2.62 6.01
N VAL A 121 6.20 3.06 6.09
CA VAL A 121 7.34 2.20 6.41
C VAL A 121 7.18 1.60 7.81
N GLN A 122 6.82 2.41 8.79
CA GLN A 122 6.59 1.95 10.17
C GLN A 122 5.39 1.01 10.26
N ASP A 123 4.29 1.34 9.57
CA ASP A 123 3.08 0.53 9.57
C ASP A 123 3.31 -0.84 8.92
N SER A 124 4.19 -0.92 7.93
CA SER A 124 4.55 -2.19 7.30
C SER A 124 5.19 -3.15 8.31
N GLU A 125 6.04 -2.63 9.18
CA GLU A 125 6.64 -3.41 10.26
C GLU A 125 5.60 -3.78 11.32
N LYS A 126 4.72 -2.85 11.67
CA LYS A 126 3.66 -3.09 12.66
C LYS A 126 2.68 -4.18 12.23
N VAL A 127 2.23 -4.15 10.98
CA VAL A 127 1.22 -5.10 10.49
C VAL A 127 1.73 -6.54 10.54
N VAL A 128 3.01 -6.78 10.23
CA VAL A 128 3.58 -8.13 10.27
C VAL A 128 3.84 -8.60 11.69
N ASN A 129 3.90 -7.69 12.66
CA ASN A 129 4.09 -8.00 14.08
C ASN A 129 2.77 -8.03 14.87
N GLY A 130 1.64 -7.80 14.21
CA GLY A 130 0.34 -7.79 14.87
C GLY A 130 0.10 -6.58 15.76
N GLU A 131 0.77 -5.47 15.51
CA GLU A 131 0.62 -4.22 16.26
C GLU A 131 -0.44 -3.33 15.64
N GLU A 132 -1.16 -2.58 16.47
CA GLU A 132 -2.21 -1.67 16.02
C GLU A 132 -1.68 -0.56 15.13
N ILE A 133 -2.48 -0.18 14.15
CA ILE A 133 -2.17 0.86 13.19
C ILE A 133 -3.23 1.96 13.29
N THR A 134 -2.77 3.22 13.40
CA THR A 134 -3.66 4.38 13.46
C THR A 134 -3.97 4.89 12.05
N ALA A 135 -5.14 5.48 11.88
CA ALA A 135 -5.53 6.09 10.61
C ALA A 135 -4.68 7.33 10.30
N VAL A 136 -4.44 7.58 8.99
CA VAL A 136 -3.68 8.76 8.53
C VAL A 136 -4.51 10.05 8.55
N ILE A 137 -5.83 9.89 8.70
CA ILE A 137 -6.76 11.02 8.77
C ILE A 137 -7.39 11.07 10.15
#